data_0e301d5c69dd698884816828a292d528
#
_entry.id   0e301d5c69dd698884816828a292d528
#
_cell.length_a   1.000
_cell.length_b   1.000
_cell.length_c   1.000
_cell.angle_alpha   90.00
_cell.angle_beta   90.00
_cell.angle_gamma   90.00
#
_symmetry.space_group_name_H-M   'P 1'
#
loop_
_entity.id
_entity.type
_entity.pdbx_description
1 polymer ?
#
loop_
_entity_poly.entity_id
_entity_poly.type
_entity_poly.pdbx_seq_one_letter_code
_entity_poly.pdbx_strand_id
1 'polypeptide(L)'
;MELNKIYNEDCLVGMDKIDDKSVDMILCDLPYGTTKCKWDIVLPFDKLWSHYNRIIKDNGVIILFAKQPFTSDLVNSNRDMFRYELIWEKTRAGNSMQVKKQPSAIHENIEVFYKKQPTYNDLKFKVDEKYIDKRKSIRDSFYKSEHYSGVMKRKADDGMRHPQSILPFNSVWHTGMHPTEKPVELFEWLIKSYTNEGDLVLDNCIGSGTTAVACINTNRNYIGFEKEKEYYEMCLERIKECSR
;
A
#
# COMPACT_ATOMS: atom_id res chain seq x y z
N MET A 1 -21.38 -5.04 6.97
CA MET A 1 -20.54 -5.57 8.09
C MET A 1 -20.23 -4.44 9.09
N GLU A 2 -19.85 -4.75 10.35
CA GLU A 2 -19.43 -3.72 11.32
C GLU A 2 -18.07 -3.15 10.93
N LEU A 3 -17.94 -1.82 11.00
CA LEU A 3 -16.69 -1.10 10.79
C LEU A 3 -15.75 -1.26 12.00
N ASN A 4 -14.47 -1.04 11.76
CA ASN A 4 -13.40 -1.09 12.77
C ASN A 4 -13.33 -2.45 13.47
N LYS A 5 -13.47 -3.51 12.68
CA LYS A 5 -13.51 -4.89 13.16
C LYS A 5 -12.67 -5.82 12.30
N ILE A 6 -12.03 -6.76 12.97
CA ILE A 6 -11.33 -7.89 12.36
C ILE A 6 -12.22 -9.14 12.50
N TYR A 7 -12.27 -9.95 11.46
CA TYR A 7 -13.04 -11.19 11.43
C TYR A 7 -12.10 -12.38 11.27
N ASN A 8 -12.24 -13.38 12.15
CA ASN A 8 -11.47 -14.62 12.03
C ASN A 8 -12.18 -15.58 11.08
N GLU A 9 -11.99 -15.38 9.80
CA GLU A 9 -12.58 -16.21 8.75
C GLU A 9 -11.78 -16.13 7.44
N ASP A 10 -12.08 -17.05 6.52
CA ASP A 10 -11.51 -16.99 5.18
C ASP A 10 -12.00 -15.72 4.45
N CYS A 11 -11.08 -14.98 3.88
CA CYS A 11 -11.39 -13.68 3.27
C CYS A 11 -12.34 -13.77 2.08
N LEU A 12 -12.31 -14.85 1.29
CA LEU A 12 -13.22 -15.03 0.17
C LEU A 12 -14.67 -15.20 0.65
N VAL A 13 -14.88 -15.86 1.81
CA VAL A 13 -16.20 -15.98 2.45
C VAL A 13 -16.59 -14.67 3.14
N GLY A 14 -15.63 -14.02 3.79
CA GLY A 14 -15.87 -12.77 4.50
C GLY A 14 -16.25 -11.63 3.54
N MET A 15 -15.56 -11.52 2.43
CA MET A 15 -15.84 -10.49 1.42
C MET A 15 -17.24 -10.60 0.80
N ASP A 16 -17.88 -11.78 0.77
CA ASP A 16 -19.28 -11.92 0.32
C ASP A 16 -20.26 -11.08 1.16
N LYS A 17 -19.92 -10.82 2.41
CA LYS A 17 -20.76 -10.08 3.37
C LYS A 17 -20.58 -8.56 3.30
N ILE A 18 -19.62 -8.08 2.52
CA ILE A 18 -19.36 -6.65 2.31
C ILE A 18 -20.33 -6.12 1.24
N ASP A 19 -20.93 -4.96 1.50
CA ASP A 19 -21.85 -4.32 0.57
C ASP A 19 -21.13 -3.88 -0.72
N ASP A 20 -21.85 -3.93 -1.83
CA ASP A 20 -21.34 -3.49 -3.13
C ASP A 20 -20.94 -2.01 -3.07
N LYS A 21 -19.82 -1.66 -3.70
CA LYS A 21 -19.37 -0.27 -3.83
C LYS A 21 -19.25 0.49 -2.51
N SER A 22 -18.89 -0.21 -1.43
CA SER A 22 -18.79 0.38 -0.08
C SER A 22 -17.36 0.70 0.35
N VAL A 23 -16.35 0.07 -0.24
CA VAL A 23 -14.94 0.18 0.14
C VAL A 23 -14.25 1.28 -0.66
N ASP A 24 -13.55 2.20 0.02
CA ASP A 24 -12.77 3.28 -0.61
C ASP A 24 -11.39 2.81 -1.05
N MET A 25 -10.76 1.97 -0.22
CA MET A 25 -9.43 1.46 -0.48
C MET A 25 -9.33 -0.02 -0.08
N ILE A 26 -8.69 -0.82 -0.92
CA ILE A 26 -8.17 -2.14 -0.55
C ILE A 26 -6.68 -2.00 -0.43
N LEU A 27 -6.12 -2.31 0.75
CA LEU A 27 -4.69 -2.28 1.03
C LEU A 27 -4.30 -3.60 1.66
N CYS A 28 -3.55 -4.42 0.93
CA CYS A 28 -3.30 -5.79 1.36
C CYS A 28 -1.91 -6.29 0.98
N ASP A 29 -1.30 -7.04 1.90
CA ASP A 29 -0.11 -7.87 1.67
C ASP A 29 -0.57 -9.31 1.44
N LEU A 30 -0.86 -9.66 0.18
CA LEU A 30 -1.36 -10.99 -0.19
C LEU A 30 -0.33 -12.10 0.11
N PRO A 31 -0.73 -13.34 0.32
CA PRO A 31 0.21 -14.47 0.33
C PRO A 31 0.76 -14.69 -1.09
N TYR A 32 2.10 -14.78 -1.21
CA TYR A 32 2.80 -14.88 -2.50
C TYR A 32 3.09 -16.32 -2.94
N GLY A 33 2.91 -17.33 -2.06
CA GLY A 33 3.27 -18.71 -2.32
C GLY A 33 4.78 -18.95 -2.40
N THR A 34 5.58 -18.09 -1.79
CA THR A 34 7.06 -18.14 -1.88
C THR A 34 7.75 -18.65 -0.63
N THR A 35 7.01 -18.89 0.44
CA THR A 35 7.53 -19.38 1.72
C THR A 35 7.06 -20.82 2.00
N LYS A 36 7.61 -21.45 3.04
CA LYS A 36 7.16 -22.77 3.52
C LYS A 36 6.02 -22.68 4.53
N CYS A 37 5.51 -21.49 4.79
CA CYS A 37 4.41 -21.28 5.72
C CYS A 37 3.11 -21.86 5.16
N LYS A 38 2.34 -22.57 5.97
CA LYS A 38 1.08 -23.19 5.53
C LYS A 38 0.03 -22.21 5.04
N TRP A 39 0.05 -20.99 5.55
CA TRP A 39 -0.86 -19.91 5.16
C TRP A 39 -0.44 -19.20 3.86
N ASP A 40 0.81 -19.35 3.41
CA ASP A 40 1.32 -18.67 2.21
C ASP A 40 0.87 -19.39 0.92
N ILE A 41 -0.43 -19.37 0.69
CA ILE A 41 -1.07 -19.97 -0.49
C ILE A 41 -1.69 -18.84 -1.32
N VAL A 42 -1.27 -18.74 -2.58
CA VAL A 42 -1.79 -17.73 -3.52
C VAL A 42 -3.31 -17.86 -3.65
N LEU A 43 -4.02 -16.77 -3.44
CA LEU A 43 -5.46 -16.72 -3.63
C LEU A 43 -5.81 -16.81 -5.13
N PRO A 44 -6.89 -17.52 -5.51
CA PRO A 44 -7.34 -17.57 -6.91
C PRO A 44 -7.69 -16.17 -7.40
N PHE A 45 -6.95 -15.67 -8.38
CA PHE A 45 -7.11 -14.29 -8.87
C PHE A 45 -8.49 -14.00 -9.45
N ASP A 46 -9.11 -14.95 -10.12
CA ASP A 46 -10.47 -14.83 -10.67
C ASP A 46 -11.49 -14.51 -9.56
N LYS A 47 -11.44 -15.25 -8.46
CA LYS A 47 -12.31 -15.02 -7.30
C LYS A 47 -11.97 -13.70 -6.61
N LEU A 48 -10.68 -13.44 -6.38
CA LEU A 48 -10.19 -12.23 -5.74
C LEU A 48 -10.69 -10.98 -6.50
N TRP A 49 -10.48 -10.91 -7.81
CA TRP A 49 -10.92 -9.79 -8.63
C TRP A 49 -12.43 -9.69 -8.75
N SER A 50 -13.16 -10.81 -8.70
CA SER A 50 -14.63 -10.79 -8.64
C SER A 50 -15.12 -10.03 -7.41
N HIS A 51 -14.59 -10.38 -6.21
CA HIS A 51 -14.92 -9.67 -4.97
C HIS A 51 -14.47 -8.21 -5.00
N TYR A 52 -13.23 -7.94 -5.34
CA TYR A 52 -12.68 -6.59 -5.38
C TYR A 52 -13.49 -5.68 -6.31
N ASN A 53 -13.83 -6.15 -7.51
CA ASN A 53 -14.63 -5.39 -8.47
C ASN A 53 -16.03 -5.07 -7.98
N ARG A 54 -16.62 -5.93 -7.15
CA ARG A 54 -17.94 -5.76 -6.57
C ARG A 54 -17.93 -4.74 -5.44
N ILE A 55 -17.00 -4.90 -4.49
CA ILE A 55 -17.01 -4.13 -3.24
C ILE A 55 -16.32 -2.77 -3.35
N ILE A 56 -15.32 -2.61 -4.24
CA ILE A 56 -14.62 -1.34 -4.38
C ILE A 56 -15.50 -0.27 -5.04
N LYS A 57 -15.48 0.95 -4.54
CA LYS A 57 -16.12 2.11 -5.17
C LYS A 57 -15.54 2.37 -6.56
N ASP A 58 -16.28 3.02 -7.44
CA ASP A 58 -15.83 3.32 -8.81
C ASP A 58 -14.56 4.17 -8.85
N ASN A 59 -14.40 5.07 -7.88
CA ASN A 59 -13.22 5.89 -7.64
C ASN A 59 -12.38 5.40 -6.47
N GLY A 60 -12.55 4.15 -6.07
CA GLY A 60 -11.70 3.51 -5.06
C GLY A 60 -10.40 3.01 -5.64
N VAL A 61 -9.44 2.72 -4.78
CA VAL A 61 -8.10 2.25 -5.12
C VAL A 61 -7.83 0.88 -4.53
N ILE A 62 -7.08 0.05 -5.26
CA ILE A 62 -6.60 -1.25 -4.77
C ILE A 62 -5.07 -1.19 -4.79
N ILE A 63 -4.44 -1.39 -3.64
CA ILE A 63 -2.99 -1.36 -3.46
C ILE A 63 -2.56 -2.69 -2.86
N LEU A 64 -1.74 -3.41 -3.61
CA LEU A 64 -1.32 -4.77 -3.26
C LEU A 64 0.20 -4.85 -3.22
N PHE A 65 0.73 -5.33 -2.10
CA PHE A 65 2.15 -5.66 -2.01
C PHE A 65 2.46 -6.89 -2.84
N ALA A 66 3.64 -6.92 -3.42
CA ALA A 66 4.08 -8.01 -4.27
C ALA A 66 5.60 -8.15 -4.30
N LYS A 67 6.06 -9.33 -4.71
CA LYS A 67 7.46 -9.63 -4.99
C LYS A 67 7.54 -10.60 -6.16
N GLN A 68 8.57 -10.47 -7.00
CA GLN A 68 8.75 -11.40 -8.12
C GLN A 68 8.90 -12.85 -7.67
N PRO A 69 8.31 -13.85 -8.39
CA PRO A 69 7.54 -13.72 -9.65
C PRO A 69 6.06 -13.32 -9.47
N PHE A 70 5.53 -13.35 -8.23
CA PHE A 70 4.13 -13.04 -7.93
C PHE A 70 3.69 -11.65 -8.47
N THR A 71 4.57 -10.64 -8.46
CA THR A 71 4.31 -9.33 -9.07
C THR A 71 3.84 -9.45 -10.52
N SER A 72 4.56 -10.24 -11.32
CA SER A 72 4.22 -10.42 -12.74
C SER A 72 2.86 -11.11 -12.91
N ASP A 73 2.57 -12.12 -12.11
CA ASP A 73 1.30 -12.84 -12.16
C ASP A 73 0.14 -11.93 -11.73
N LEU A 74 0.33 -11.16 -10.67
CA LEU A 74 -0.65 -10.20 -10.15
C LEU A 74 -0.99 -9.12 -11.19
N VAL A 75 0.00 -8.46 -11.78
CA VAL A 75 -0.21 -7.44 -12.81
C VAL A 75 -0.88 -8.03 -14.05
N ASN A 76 -0.45 -9.22 -14.49
CA ASN A 76 -1.05 -9.90 -15.64
C ASN A 76 -2.50 -10.33 -15.38
N SER A 77 -2.86 -10.62 -14.13
CA SER A 77 -4.22 -11.05 -13.77
C SER A 77 -5.27 -9.94 -13.93
N ASN A 78 -4.87 -8.65 -13.94
CA ASN A 78 -5.79 -7.52 -14.15
C ASN A 78 -5.09 -6.29 -14.75
N ARG A 79 -4.59 -6.42 -15.97
CA ARG A 79 -3.91 -5.33 -16.70
C ARG A 79 -4.78 -4.11 -16.94
N ASP A 80 -6.09 -4.31 -17.09
CA ASP A 80 -7.03 -3.22 -17.39
C ASP A 80 -7.15 -2.22 -16.24
N MET A 81 -7.01 -2.69 -15.00
CA MET A 81 -7.04 -1.85 -13.81
C MET A 81 -5.66 -1.41 -13.34
N PHE A 82 -4.59 -2.10 -13.73
CA PHE A 82 -3.23 -1.72 -13.35
C PHE A 82 -2.88 -0.32 -13.86
N ARG A 83 -2.25 0.47 -13.01
CA ARG A 83 -1.88 1.87 -13.35
C ARG A 83 -0.39 2.13 -13.23
N TYR A 84 0.19 1.85 -12.10
CA TYR A 84 1.61 2.05 -11.84
C TYR A 84 2.07 1.27 -10.61
N GLU A 85 3.37 1.19 -10.47
CA GLU A 85 4.08 0.56 -9.38
C GLU A 85 4.71 1.62 -8.47
N LEU A 86 4.68 1.37 -7.16
CA LEU A 86 5.52 2.02 -6.18
C LEU A 86 6.51 1.00 -5.63
N ILE A 87 7.68 1.45 -5.21
CA ILE A 87 8.72 0.60 -4.66
C ILE A 87 8.95 0.95 -3.20
N TRP A 88 8.68 0.02 -2.31
CA TRP A 88 9.15 0.17 -0.95
C TRP A 88 10.63 -0.18 -0.86
N GLU A 89 11.48 0.84 -0.61
CA GLU A 89 12.89 0.66 -0.34
C GLU A 89 13.09 0.32 1.14
N LYS A 90 13.66 -0.86 1.38
CA LYS A 90 13.88 -1.40 2.72
C LYS A 90 15.26 -1.02 3.26
N THR A 91 15.37 -0.82 4.57
CA THR A 91 16.67 -0.65 5.22
C THR A 91 17.44 -1.96 5.38
N ARG A 92 16.81 -3.10 5.14
CA ARG A 92 17.40 -4.44 5.28
C ARG A 92 17.04 -5.37 4.16
N ALA A 93 18.02 -6.19 3.78
CA ALA A 93 17.82 -7.22 2.76
C ALA A 93 16.97 -8.38 3.28
N GLY A 94 16.00 -8.83 2.46
CA GLY A 94 15.16 -9.98 2.74
C GLY A 94 15.75 -11.34 2.35
N ASN A 95 16.97 -11.38 1.75
CA ASN A 95 17.56 -12.59 1.20
C ASN A 95 19.00 -12.84 1.68
N SER A 96 19.29 -12.56 2.94
CA SER A 96 20.64 -12.61 3.52
C SER A 96 21.41 -13.92 3.27
N MET A 97 20.72 -15.05 3.19
CA MET A 97 21.33 -16.35 2.89
C MET A 97 21.74 -16.54 1.42
N GLN A 98 21.31 -15.65 0.54
CA GLN A 98 21.56 -15.77 -0.92
C GLN A 98 22.54 -14.72 -1.45
N VAL A 99 23.09 -13.87 -0.60
CA VAL A 99 23.97 -12.74 -0.99
C VAL A 99 25.24 -13.14 -1.75
N LYS A 100 25.67 -14.40 -1.63
CA LYS A 100 26.79 -14.94 -2.42
C LYS A 100 26.39 -15.40 -3.84
N LYS A 101 25.09 -15.45 -4.15
CA LYS A 101 24.56 -15.95 -5.42
C LYS A 101 23.84 -14.88 -6.24
N GLN A 102 23.32 -13.85 -5.57
CA GLN A 102 22.56 -12.76 -6.18
C GLN A 102 22.65 -11.49 -5.31
N PRO A 103 22.38 -10.31 -5.88
CA PRO A 103 22.32 -9.08 -5.11
C PRO A 103 21.32 -9.13 -3.95
N SER A 104 21.58 -8.33 -2.91
CA SER A 104 20.69 -8.18 -1.77
C SER A 104 19.33 -7.57 -2.19
N ALA A 105 18.24 -8.25 -1.87
CA ALA A 105 16.89 -7.76 -2.15
C ALA A 105 16.47 -6.75 -1.08
N ILE A 106 16.57 -5.47 -1.42
CA ILE A 106 16.26 -4.35 -0.52
C ILE A 106 14.96 -3.63 -0.88
N HIS A 107 14.09 -4.23 -1.68
CA HIS A 107 12.82 -3.63 -2.05
C HIS A 107 11.69 -4.65 -2.11
N GLU A 108 10.46 -4.14 -2.05
CA GLU A 108 9.23 -4.82 -2.44
C GLU A 108 8.41 -3.91 -3.36
N ASN A 109 7.64 -4.54 -4.25
CA ASN A 109 6.74 -3.87 -5.16
C ASN A 109 5.41 -3.57 -4.48
N ILE A 110 4.78 -2.47 -4.86
CA ILE A 110 3.44 -2.09 -4.41
C ILE A 110 2.65 -1.71 -5.66
N GLU A 111 1.72 -2.57 -6.04
CA GLU A 111 0.98 -2.46 -7.29
C GLU A 111 -0.32 -1.68 -7.08
N VAL A 112 -0.54 -0.64 -7.88
CA VAL A 112 -1.69 0.26 -7.78
C VAL A 112 -2.66 0.01 -8.92
N PHE A 113 -3.91 -0.32 -8.56
CA PHE A 113 -4.99 -0.61 -9.49
C PHE A 113 -6.19 0.29 -9.21
N TYR A 114 -6.83 0.81 -10.24
CA TYR A 114 -8.12 1.50 -10.14
C TYR A 114 -8.83 1.59 -11.49
N LYS A 115 -10.18 1.77 -11.44
CA LYS A 115 -11.01 1.97 -12.65
C LYS A 115 -11.00 3.43 -13.08
N LYS A 116 -11.37 4.33 -12.15
CA LYS A 116 -11.39 5.78 -12.32
C LYS A 116 -10.41 6.39 -11.35
N GLN A 117 -9.88 7.57 -11.66
CA GLN A 117 -8.94 8.28 -10.80
C GLN A 117 -9.49 8.35 -9.36
N PRO A 118 -8.80 7.75 -8.38
CA PRO A 118 -9.19 7.83 -6.98
C PRO A 118 -8.82 9.18 -6.36
N THR A 119 -9.21 9.37 -5.12
CA THR A 119 -8.61 10.40 -4.25
C THR A 119 -7.09 10.26 -4.32
N TYR A 120 -6.39 11.38 -4.52
CA TYR A 120 -4.95 11.45 -4.40
C TYR A 120 -4.57 12.72 -3.65
N ASN A 121 -4.11 12.55 -2.43
CA ASN A 121 -3.60 13.62 -1.58
C ASN A 121 -2.08 13.72 -1.81
N ASP A 122 -1.65 14.80 -2.42
CA ASP A 122 -0.24 15.08 -2.71
C ASP A 122 0.52 15.41 -1.41
N LEU A 123 1.00 14.39 -0.73
CA LEU A 123 1.72 14.50 0.55
C LEU A 123 3.13 15.02 0.33
N LYS A 124 3.25 16.29 -0.07
CA LYS A 124 4.54 16.93 -0.29
C LYS A 124 5.41 16.89 0.96
N PHE A 125 6.70 16.74 0.72
CA PHE A 125 7.71 16.76 1.77
C PHE A 125 8.73 17.88 1.55
N LYS A 126 9.30 18.39 2.62
CA LYS A 126 10.33 19.43 2.58
C LYS A 126 11.70 18.78 2.42
N VAL A 127 12.46 19.22 1.42
CA VAL A 127 13.86 18.79 1.26
C VAL A 127 14.80 19.62 2.13
N ASP A 128 15.99 19.08 2.38
CA ASP A 128 17.07 19.79 3.04
C ASP A 128 17.42 21.08 2.25
N GLU A 129 17.75 22.16 2.96
CA GLU A 129 18.06 23.49 2.39
C GLU A 129 19.15 23.46 1.31
N LYS A 130 20.08 22.49 1.39
CA LYS A 130 21.13 22.29 0.37
C LYS A 130 20.58 21.89 -1.02
N TYR A 131 19.35 21.33 -1.08
CA TYR A 131 18.71 20.92 -2.33
C TYR A 131 17.71 21.97 -2.87
N ILE A 132 17.54 23.09 -2.17
CA ILE A 132 16.67 24.19 -2.61
C ILE A 132 17.41 25.03 -3.66
N ASP A 133 16.74 25.22 -4.81
CA ASP A 133 17.28 26.09 -5.86
C ASP A 133 17.21 27.56 -5.43
N LYS A 134 18.33 28.14 -5.03
CA LYS A 134 18.47 29.53 -4.57
C LYS A 134 18.46 30.57 -5.70
N ARG A 135 18.27 30.15 -6.96
CA ARG A 135 18.21 31.07 -8.10
C ARG A 135 16.97 31.95 -8.00
N LYS A 136 17.20 33.27 -7.84
CA LYS A 136 16.12 34.29 -7.74
C LYS A 136 15.50 34.67 -9.08
N SER A 137 16.09 34.28 -10.20
CA SER A 137 15.60 34.68 -11.53
C SER A 137 14.53 33.73 -12.03
N ILE A 138 13.30 34.19 -11.98
CA ILE A 138 12.17 33.56 -12.66
C ILE A 138 12.33 33.89 -14.14
N ARG A 139 12.92 33.00 -14.92
CA ARG A 139 12.85 33.07 -16.39
C ARG A 139 11.77 32.13 -16.85
N ASP A 140 10.75 32.67 -17.50
CA ASP A 140 9.80 31.85 -18.24
C ASP A 140 10.59 31.03 -19.27
N SER A 141 10.59 29.72 -19.17
CA SER A 141 11.22 28.86 -20.15
C SER A 141 10.14 28.28 -21.07
N PHE A 142 10.29 28.53 -22.36
CA PHE A 142 9.47 27.84 -23.36
C PHE A 142 10.01 26.40 -23.48
N TYR A 143 9.17 25.42 -23.19
CA TYR A 143 9.49 24.01 -23.38
C TYR A 143 8.68 23.45 -24.55
N LYS A 144 9.37 22.83 -25.50
CA LYS A 144 8.75 22.14 -26.63
C LYS A 144 9.31 20.74 -26.73
N SER A 145 8.44 19.74 -26.55
CA SER A 145 8.73 18.33 -26.83
C SER A 145 7.62 17.77 -27.72
N GLU A 146 7.79 16.54 -28.21
CA GLU A 146 6.77 15.85 -29.00
C GLU A 146 5.43 15.71 -28.30
N HIS A 147 5.45 15.69 -26.96
CA HIS A 147 4.27 15.45 -26.12
C HIS A 147 3.78 16.68 -25.34
N TYR A 148 4.54 17.76 -25.33
CA TYR A 148 4.18 18.97 -24.56
C TYR A 148 4.81 20.22 -25.18
N SER A 149 3.99 21.27 -25.38
CA SER A 149 4.50 22.59 -25.69
C SER A 149 3.79 23.66 -24.84
N GLY A 150 4.55 24.51 -24.17
CA GLY A 150 4.01 25.59 -23.35
C GLY A 150 5.06 26.37 -22.59
N VAL A 151 4.63 27.50 -22.03
CA VAL A 151 5.48 28.33 -21.17
C VAL A 151 5.39 27.83 -19.75
N MET A 152 6.47 27.28 -19.21
CA MET A 152 6.58 26.97 -17.77
C MET A 152 6.94 28.23 -16.98
N LYS A 153 5.98 28.75 -16.23
CA LYS A 153 6.26 29.78 -15.22
C LYS A 153 6.94 29.11 -14.02
N ARG A 154 8.22 29.35 -13.84
CA ARG A 154 8.95 28.90 -12.65
C ARG A 154 8.58 29.80 -11.48
N LYS A 155 8.04 29.19 -10.43
CA LYS A 155 7.94 29.80 -9.09
C LYS A 155 9.27 29.66 -8.36
N ALA A 156 9.51 30.54 -7.37
CA ALA A 156 10.64 30.34 -6.45
C ALA A 156 10.54 28.97 -5.80
N ASP A 157 11.68 28.30 -5.64
CA ASP A 157 11.72 26.97 -5.02
C ASP A 157 11.45 27.12 -3.52
N ASP A 158 10.31 26.61 -3.06
CA ASP A 158 9.89 26.61 -1.67
C ASP A 158 10.45 25.43 -0.87
N GLY A 159 11.26 24.59 -1.52
CA GLY A 159 11.81 23.38 -0.93
C GLY A 159 10.81 22.22 -0.79
N MET A 160 9.58 22.39 -1.27
CA MET A 160 8.58 21.32 -1.25
C MET A 160 8.71 20.43 -2.49
N ARG A 161 8.65 19.13 -2.30
CA ARG A 161 8.70 18.14 -3.39
C ARG A 161 7.49 17.24 -3.36
N HIS A 162 7.02 16.86 -4.54
CA HIS A 162 6.01 15.83 -4.70
C HIS A 162 6.57 14.47 -4.30
N PRO A 163 5.74 13.56 -3.80
CA PRO A 163 6.13 12.17 -3.54
C PRO A 163 6.75 11.52 -4.77
N GLN A 164 7.67 10.63 -4.53
CA GLN A 164 8.34 9.83 -5.56
C GLN A 164 7.84 8.39 -5.52
N SER A 165 8.06 7.63 -6.61
CA SER A 165 7.65 6.23 -6.68
C SER A 165 8.49 5.29 -5.81
N ILE A 166 9.65 5.73 -5.34
CA ILE A 166 10.49 5.00 -4.38
C ILE A 166 10.21 5.55 -3.00
N LEU A 167 9.75 4.68 -2.11
CA LEU A 167 9.29 4.99 -0.77
C LEU A 167 10.29 4.45 0.27
N PRO A 168 11.17 5.30 0.83
CA PRO A 168 12.19 4.88 1.80
C PRO A 168 11.59 4.80 3.21
N PHE A 169 10.99 3.66 3.56
CA PHE A 169 10.50 3.40 4.92
C PHE A 169 11.32 2.31 5.58
N ASN A 170 11.64 2.50 6.86
CA ASN A 170 12.42 1.54 7.62
C ASN A 170 11.69 0.20 7.74
N SER A 171 12.42 -0.88 7.56
CA SER A 171 11.90 -2.22 7.86
C SER A 171 11.64 -2.34 9.36
N VAL A 172 10.56 -3.00 9.74
CA VAL A 172 10.27 -3.30 11.14
C VAL A 172 11.36 -4.22 11.71
N TRP A 173 11.85 -3.91 12.89
CA TRP A 173 12.71 -4.83 13.62
C TRP A 173 11.82 -5.94 14.17
N HIS A 174 12.26 -7.20 14.06
CA HIS A 174 11.49 -8.35 14.58
C HIS A 174 11.02 -8.10 16.00
N THR A 175 9.76 -7.75 16.14
CA THR A 175 9.07 -7.61 17.43
C THR A 175 8.66 -8.96 17.99
N GLY A 176 8.86 -10.04 17.23
CA GLY A 176 8.38 -11.39 17.55
C GLY A 176 6.91 -11.62 17.20
N MET A 177 6.20 -10.59 16.68
CA MET A 177 4.77 -10.69 16.40
C MET A 177 4.46 -11.41 15.09
N HIS A 178 5.02 -10.95 13.96
CA HIS A 178 4.78 -11.59 12.66
C HIS A 178 6.07 -11.57 11.82
N PRO A 179 6.42 -12.68 11.13
CA PRO A 179 7.70 -12.78 10.40
C PRO A 179 7.81 -11.82 9.20
N THR A 180 6.69 -11.34 8.67
CA THR A 180 6.64 -10.45 7.49
C THR A 180 5.93 -9.13 7.76
N GLU A 181 5.99 -8.65 9.02
CA GLU A 181 5.33 -7.40 9.42
C GLU A 181 5.80 -6.22 8.57
N LYS A 182 4.83 -5.44 8.10
CA LYS A 182 5.08 -4.21 7.34
C LYS A 182 5.16 -2.99 8.26
N PRO A 183 5.92 -1.93 7.90
CA PRO A 183 5.97 -0.70 8.68
C PRO A 183 4.63 0.02 8.73
N VAL A 184 4.19 0.43 9.91
CA VAL A 184 2.95 1.20 10.10
C VAL A 184 3.02 2.53 9.33
N GLU A 185 4.16 3.20 9.37
CA GLU A 185 4.36 4.49 8.71
C GLU A 185 4.17 4.41 7.18
N LEU A 186 4.56 3.29 6.55
CA LEU A 186 4.34 3.06 5.13
C LEU A 186 2.84 2.92 4.84
N PHE A 187 2.12 2.18 5.67
CA PHE A 187 0.68 1.99 5.53
C PHE A 187 -0.08 3.30 5.79
N GLU A 188 0.31 4.08 6.80
CA GLU A 188 -0.24 5.41 7.04
C GLU A 188 -0.04 6.34 5.84
N TRP A 189 1.17 6.31 5.25
CA TRP A 189 1.45 7.12 4.06
C TRP A 189 0.55 6.72 2.88
N LEU A 190 0.42 5.42 2.60
CA LEU A 190 -0.45 4.90 1.54
C LEU A 190 -1.92 5.28 1.80
N ILE A 191 -2.41 5.06 3.02
CA ILE A 191 -3.79 5.39 3.40
C ILE A 191 -4.06 6.89 3.26
N LYS A 192 -3.18 7.76 3.78
CA LYS A 192 -3.32 9.22 3.67
C LYS A 192 -3.26 9.69 2.22
N SER A 193 -2.44 9.05 1.38
CA SER A 193 -2.28 9.43 -0.03
C SER A 193 -3.53 9.16 -0.85
N TYR A 194 -4.27 8.09 -0.54
CA TYR A 194 -5.35 7.61 -1.41
C TYR A 194 -6.75 7.62 -0.79
N THR A 195 -6.87 8.11 0.44
CA THR A 195 -8.16 8.20 1.16
C THR A 195 -8.28 9.53 1.92
N ASN A 196 -9.52 9.86 2.31
CA ASN A 196 -9.83 10.93 3.24
C ASN A 196 -10.17 10.35 4.62
N GLU A 197 -10.20 11.20 5.65
CA GLU A 197 -10.66 10.79 6.98
C GLU A 197 -12.10 10.25 6.91
N GLY A 198 -12.36 9.17 7.63
CA GLY A 198 -13.64 8.48 7.64
C GLY A 198 -13.85 7.46 6.51
N ASP A 199 -13.01 7.45 5.46
CA ASP A 199 -13.08 6.44 4.40
C ASP A 199 -12.81 5.03 4.94
N LEU A 200 -13.34 4.02 4.22
CA LEU A 200 -13.22 2.61 4.58
C LEU A 200 -12.06 1.93 3.84
N VAL A 201 -11.14 1.37 4.61
CA VAL A 201 -10.02 0.55 4.13
C VAL A 201 -10.29 -0.92 4.41
N LEU A 202 -10.15 -1.77 3.42
CA LEU A 202 -10.22 -3.23 3.55
C LEU A 202 -8.83 -3.83 3.46
N ASP A 203 -8.51 -4.72 4.40
CA ASP A 203 -7.37 -5.64 4.30
C ASP A 203 -7.87 -7.08 4.44
N ASN A 204 -7.83 -7.82 3.36
CA ASN A 204 -8.37 -9.19 3.34
C ASN A 204 -7.38 -10.26 3.81
N CYS A 205 -6.14 -9.90 4.17
CA CYS A 205 -5.12 -10.78 4.75
C CYS A 205 -4.34 -10.01 5.82
N ILE A 206 -5.05 -9.52 6.86
CA ILE A 206 -4.56 -8.46 7.74
C ILE A 206 -3.38 -8.87 8.64
N GLY A 207 -3.14 -10.17 8.84
CA GLY A 207 -2.03 -10.69 9.61
C GLY A 207 -1.93 -10.09 11.01
N SER A 208 -0.80 -9.42 11.29
CA SER A 208 -0.55 -8.76 12.58
C SER A 208 -1.29 -7.43 12.79
N GLY A 209 -2.15 -7.00 11.86
CA GLY A 209 -3.00 -5.82 12.05
C GLY A 209 -2.37 -4.47 11.69
N THR A 210 -1.31 -4.43 10.92
CA THR A 210 -0.64 -3.17 10.51
C THR A 210 -1.62 -2.19 9.88
N THR A 211 -2.50 -2.67 8.99
CA THR A 211 -3.53 -1.85 8.33
C THR A 211 -4.51 -1.25 9.34
N ALA A 212 -4.97 -2.03 10.32
CA ALA A 212 -5.88 -1.53 11.34
C ALA A 212 -5.25 -0.44 12.20
N VAL A 213 -4.00 -0.64 12.64
CA VAL A 213 -3.23 0.37 13.39
C VAL A 213 -3.07 1.65 12.57
N ALA A 214 -2.67 1.53 11.31
CA ALA A 214 -2.51 2.69 10.42
C ALA A 214 -3.84 3.43 10.19
N CYS A 215 -4.96 2.71 10.07
CA CYS A 215 -6.30 3.32 9.96
C CYS A 215 -6.69 4.08 11.23
N ILE A 216 -6.45 3.52 12.43
CA ILE A 216 -6.70 4.18 13.70
C ILE A 216 -5.89 5.48 13.79
N ASN A 217 -4.59 5.41 13.51
CA ASN A 217 -3.68 6.57 13.59
C ASN A 217 -4.05 7.68 12.58
N THR A 218 -4.77 7.34 11.54
CA THR A 218 -5.11 8.27 10.44
C THR A 218 -6.59 8.63 10.36
N ASN A 219 -7.41 8.24 11.34
CA ASN A 219 -8.85 8.47 11.39
C ASN A 219 -9.61 7.86 10.19
N ARG A 220 -9.23 6.65 9.74
CA ARG A 220 -9.94 5.89 8.73
C ARG A 220 -10.64 4.70 9.39
N ASN A 221 -11.76 4.28 8.77
CA ASN A 221 -12.40 3.04 9.16
C ASN A 221 -11.72 1.86 8.49
N TYR A 222 -11.81 0.68 9.11
CA TYR A 222 -11.26 -0.53 8.54
C TYR A 222 -12.19 -1.74 8.70
N ILE A 223 -12.00 -2.70 7.80
CA ILE A 223 -12.46 -4.09 7.93
C ILE A 223 -11.26 -4.97 7.62
N GLY A 224 -11.02 -5.98 8.41
CA GLY A 224 -9.94 -6.93 8.19
C GLY A 224 -10.39 -8.36 8.28
N PHE A 225 -9.72 -9.25 7.54
CA PHE A 225 -9.89 -10.70 7.64
C PHE A 225 -8.56 -11.35 7.98
N GLU A 226 -8.58 -12.27 8.94
CA GLU A 226 -7.46 -13.14 9.26
C GLU A 226 -7.98 -14.56 9.52
N LYS A 227 -7.46 -15.49 8.76
CA LYS A 227 -7.90 -16.89 8.82
C LYS A 227 -7.26 -17.64 9.98
N GLU A 228 -5.98 -17.37 10.23
CA GLU A 228 -5.21 -18.04 11.27
C GLU A 228 -5.53 -17.43 12.63
N LYS A 229 -6.11 -18.23 13.51
CA LYS A 229 -6.57 -17.77 14.83
C LYS A 229 -5.48 -17.12 15.66
N GLU A 230 -4.27 -17.62 15.60
CA GLU A 230 -3.11 -17.08 16.34
C GLU A 230 -2.80 -15.64 15.91
N TYR A 231 -2.75 -15.36 14.60
CA TYR A 231 -2.55 -14.00 14.08
C TYR A 231 -3.75 -13.09 14.33
N TYR A 232 -4.96 -13.62 14.26
CA TYR A 232 -6.17 -12.88 14.64
C TYR A 232 -6.13 -12.40 16.09
N GLU A 233 -5.79 -13.27 17.05
CA GLU A 233 -5.67 -12.92 18.46
C GLU A 233 -4.57 -11.87 18.70
N MET A 234 -3.41 -12.04 18.07
CA MET A 234 -2.30 -11.08 18.08
C MET A 234 -2.73 -9.70 17.52
N CYS A 235 -3.46 -9.69 16.42
CA CYS A 235 -3.99 -8.46 15.82
C CYS A 235 -4.91 -7.71 16.81
N LEU A 236 -5.81 -8.42 17.48
CA LEU A 236 -6.71 -7.82 18.48
C LEU A 236 -5.97 -7.22 19.68
N GLU A 237 -4.91 -7.87 20.15
CA GLU A 237 -4.08 -7.35 21.26
C GLU A 237 -3.39 -6.05 20.83
N ARG A 238 -2.78 -6.04 19.64
CA ARG A 238 -2.12 -4.86 19.09
C ARG A 238 -3.06 -3.66 18.94
N ILE A 239 -4.27 -3.88 18.45
CA ILE A 239 -5.29 -2.82 18.32
C ILE A 239 -5.67 -2.25 19.68
N LYS A 240 -5.82 -3.08 20.72
CA LYS A 240 -6.11 -2.62 22.09
C LYS A 240 -5.01 -1.73 22.65
N GLU A 241 -3.75 -2.01 22.33
CA GLU A 241 -2.61 -1.19 22.77
C GLU A 241 -2.60 0.19 22.11
N CYS A 242 -3.00 0.28 20.83
CA CYS A 242 -3.08 1.54 20.09
C CYS A 242 -4.26 2.43 20.52
N SER A 243 -5.29 1.84 21.16
CA SER A 243 -6.50 2.56 21.59
C SER A 243 -6.41 3.11 23.02
N ARG A 244 -5.27 2.92 23.70
CA ARG A 244 -4.98 3.44 25.04
C ARG A 244 -4.18 4.73 24.95
#